data_47e069f75ceba5d2bdb74bc4f4fdd05f
#
_entry.id   47e069f75ceba5d2bdb74bc4f4fdd05f
#
_cell.length_a   1.000
_cell.length_b   1.000
_cell.length_c   1.000
_cell.angle_alpha   90.00
_cell.angle_beta   90.00
_cell.angle_gamma   90.00
#
_symmetry.space_group_name_H-M   'P 1'
#
loop_
_entity.id
_entity.type
_entity.pdbx_description
1 polymer ?
#
loop_
_entity_poly.entity_id
_entity_poly.type
_entity_poly.pdbx_seq_one_letter_code
_entity_poly.pdbx_strand_id
1 'polypeptide(L)'
;EAAVALGAEKLILFTEEDGVGDAAGNLIRMLGMDQVPELLAGANLKPPLANSLAAGHTACRKGIPRTHLISYQKDGALLRELFTREGEGTLLLRHGGETVRAAAIEDVPGLLDIISPLEEQGVLVKRSRELLETEISRFYLVVDAEQVTVACAALYPFADGHSAELACVATHEDYKNRGFAAKLLAHIEKQAWGMGIGSLFVLTTQTAHWFLEHGFVPSSLEELPAEKKELYNYRRNSKIFRKQLADKY
;
A
#
# COMPACT_ATOMS: atom_id res chain seq x y z
N GLU A 1 16.41 -19.71 17.35
CA GLU A 1 17.71 -20.03 16.71
C GLU A 1 17.54 -21.09 15.62
N ALA A 2 16.83 -22.20 15.85
CA ALA A 2 16.63 -23.26 14.85
C ALA A 2 16.01 -22.74 13.55
N ALA A 3 14.93 -21.95 13.62
CA ALA A 3 14.28 -21.38 12.44
C ALA A 3 15.24 -20.51 11.59
N VAL A 4 16.09 -19.72 12.25
CA VAL A 4 17.09 -18.86 11.57
C VAL A 4 18.16 -19.74 10.90
N ALA A 5 18.64 -20.77 11.59
CA ALA A 5 19.66 -21.68 11.03
C ALA A 5 19.12 -22.49 9.83
N LEU A 6 17.82 -22.76 9.80
CA LEU A 6 17.14 -23.44 8.70
C LEU A 6 16.76 -22.51 7.55
N GLY A 7 16.95 -21.19 7.68
CA GLY A 7 16.50 -20.21 6.68
C GLY A 7 14.99 -20.23 6.48
N ALA A 8 14.23 -20.45 7.57
CA ALA A 8 12.78 -20.59 7.48
C ALA A 8 12.12 -19.27 6.97
N GLU A 9 11.17 -19.40 6.07
CA GLU A 9 10.39 -18.26 5.56
C GLU A 9 9.32 -17.78 6.55
N LYS A 10 8.85 -18.68 7.40
CA LYS A 10 7.83 -18.41 8.41
C LYS A 10 8.20 -19.10 9.73
N LEU A 11 7.97 -18.41 10.85
CA LEU A 11 8.03 -18.97 12.19
C LEU A 11 6.63 -18.90 12.81
N ILE A 12 6.12 -20.02 13.29
CA ILE A 12 4.83 -20.08 13.98
C ILE A 12 5.09 -20.39 15.43
N LEU A 13 4.61 -19.52 16.32
CA LEU A 13 4.67 -19.66 17.76
C LEU A 13 3.25 -19.82 18.30
N PHE A 14 3.03 -20.92 18.99
CA PHE A 14 1.76 -21.18 19.66
C PHE A 14 1.76 -20.53 21.04
N THR A 15 0.68 -19.76 21.31
CA THR A 15 0.46 -19.04 22.56
C THR A 15 -0.85 -19.48 23.22
N GLU A 16 -1.06 -19.14 24.46
CA GLU A 16 -2.34 -19.34 25.14
C GLU A 16 -3.38 -18.32 24.66
N GLU A 17 -2.93 -17.08 24.50
CA GLU A 17 -3.73 -15.98 24.00
C GLU A 17 -3.92 -16.04 22.48
N ASP A 18 -4.94 -15.38 21.98
CA ASP A 18 -5.24 -15.29 20.53
C ASP A 18 -4.15 -14.55 19.73
N GLY A 19 -3.31 -13.78 20.41
CA GLY A 19 -2.27 -12.94 19.88
C GLY A 19 -2.07 -11.70 20.75
N VAL A 20 -1.44 -10.66 20.19
CA VAL A 20 -1.17 -9.40 20.88
C VAL A 20 -2.40 -8.51 20.85
N GLY A 21 -2.85 -8.01 22.01
CA GLY A 21 -3.94 -7.05 22.13
C GLY A 21 -3.45 -5.60 22.15
N ASP A 22 -4.27 -4.67 21.65
CA ASP A 22 -4.11 -3.23 21.85
C ASP A 22 -4.52 -2.80 23.27
N ALA A 23 -4.41 -1.51 23.58
CA ALA A 23 -4.79 -0.95 24.88
C ALA A 23 -6.29 -1.14 25.22
N ALA A 24 -7.14 -1.35 24.22
CA ALA A 24 -8.57 -1.61 24.36
C ALA A 24 -8.90 -3.11 24.43
N GLY A 25 -7.88 -3.99 24.28
CA GLY A 25 -8.03 -5.44 24.26
C GLY A 25 -8.40 -6.04 22.91
N ASN A 26 -8.41 -5.27 21.84
CA ASN A 26 -8.65 -5.80 20.50
C ASN A 26 -7.38 -6.47 19.97
N LEU A 27 -7.55 -7.57 19.23
CA LEU A 27 -6.44 -8.27 18.62
C LEU A 27 -5.74 -7.42 17.56
N ILE A 28 -4.45 -7.21 17.72
CA ILE A 28 -3.59 -6.60 16.70
C ILE A 28 -3.19 -7.69 15.71
N ARG A 29 -3.78 -7.68 14.52
CA ARG A 29 -3.55 -8.71 13.52
C ARG A 29 -2.18 -8.62 12.84
N MET A 30 -1.61 -7.40 12.77
CA MET A 30 -0.33 -7.17 12.10
C MET A 30 0.52 -6.20 12.91
N LEU A 31 1.78 -6.56 13.16
CA LEU A 31 2.76 -5.76 13.88
C LEU A 31 4.04 -5.60 13.05
N GLY A 32 4.51 -4.36 12.90
CA GLY A 32 5.85 -4.07 12.44
C GLY A 32 6.87 -4.28 13.56
N MET A 33 8.10 -4.60 13.22
CA MET A 33 9.19 -4.78 14.19
C MET A 33 9.48 -3.53 15.03
N ASP A 34 9.25 -2.36 14.49
CA ASP A 34 9.41 -1.06 15.12
C ASP A 34 8.43 -0.85 16.30
N GLN A 35 7.25 -1.45 16.25
CA GLN A 35 6.21 -1.36 17.29
C GLN A 35 6.47 -2.31 18.47
N VAL A 36 7.23 -3.38 18.27
CA VAL A 36 7.43 -4.44 19.29
C VAL A 36 8.13 -3.94 20.56
N PRO A 37 9.19 -3.11 20.49
CA PRO A 37 9.85 -2.63 21.71
C PRO A 37 8.92 -1.87 22.65
N GLU A 38 8.03 -1.04 22.12
CA GLU A 38 7.05 -0.27 22.90
C GLU A 38 6.04 -1.21 23.57
N LEU A 39 5.53 -2.20 22.85
CA LEU A 39 4.59 -3.19 23.36
C LEU A 39 5.21 -4.05 24.46
N LEU A 40 6.49 -4.43 24.33
CA LEU A 40 7.22 -5.18 25.35
C LEU A 40 7.55 -4.36 26.59
N ALA A 41 7.73 -3.04 26.45
CA ALA A 41 7.94 -2.12 27.58
C ALA A 41 6.63 -1.81 28.32
N GLY A 42 5.48 -1.95 27.66
CA GLY A 42 4.15 -1.79 28.26
C GLY A 42 3.80 -2.96 29.19
N ALA A 43 3.15 -2.65 30.34
CA ALA A 43 2.82 -3.64 31.38
C ALA A 43 1.66 -4.59 31.03
N ASN A 44 1.15 -4.59 29.80
CA ASN A 44 -0.14 -5.23 29.46
C ASN A 44 -0.04 -6.65 28.90
N LEU A 45 1.17 -7.15 28.61
CA LEU A 45 1.34 -8.49 28.07
C LEU A 45 1.65 -9.50 29.19
N LYS A 46 0.95 -10.64 29.20
CA LYS A 46 1.29 -11.74 30.08
C LYS A 46 2.68 -12.29 29.71
N PRO A 47 3.49 -12.73 30.70
CA PRO A 47 4.86 -13.18 30.47
C PRO A 47 5.03 -14.22 29.34
N PRO A 48 4.19 -15.27 29.20
CA PRO A 48 4.31 -16.23 28.11
C PRO A 48 4.18 -15.59 26.72
N LEU A 49 3.20 -14.71 26.53
CA LEU A 49 2.98 -14.00 25.27
C LEU A 49 4.11 -12.99 25.00
N ALA A 50 4.55 -12.26 26.02
CA ALA A 50 5.68 -11.32 25.90
C ALA A 50 6.97 -12.04 25.47
N ASN A 51 7.25 -13.23 26.04
CA ASN A 51 8.39 -14.05 25.64
C ASN A 51 8.29 -14.53 24.20
N SER A 52 7.10 -14.97 23.77
CA SER A 52 6.85 -15.39 22.39
C SER A 52 7.00 -14.21 21.41
N LEU A 53 6.50 -13.03 21.75
CA LEU A 53 6.66 -11.81 20.95
C LEU A 53 8.13 -11.40 20.84
N ALA A 54 8.89 -11.45 21.96
CA ALA A 54 10.32 -11.15 21.97
C ALA A 54 11.13 -12.16 21.15
N ALA A 55 10.76 -13.45 21.22
CA ALA A 55 11.39 -14.49 20.41
C ALA A 55 11.10 -14.29 18.91
N GLY A 56 9.87 -13.98 18.54
CA GLY A 56 9.47 -13.64 17.19
C GLY A 56 10.20 -12.41 16.66
N HIS A 57 10.26 -11.35 17.45
CA HIS A 57 11.02 -10.13 17.11
C HIS A 57 12.51 -10.45 16.85
N THR A 58 13.12 -11.25 17.72
CA THR A 58 14.52 -11.67 17.56
C THR A 58 14.71 -12.51 16.29
N ALA A 59 13.77 -13.40 15.97
CA ALA A 59 13.80 -14.19 14.74
C ALA A 59 13.70 -13.30 13.49
N CYS A 60 12.78 -12.34 13.47
CA CYS A 60 12.63 -11.39 12.38
C CYS A 60 13.89 -10.52 12.20
N ARG A 61 14.50 -10.04 13.28
CA ARG A 61 15.80 -9.33 13.23
C ARG A 61 16.91 -10.16 12.61
N LYS A 62 16.92 -11.47 12.87
CA LYS A 62 17.92 -12.40 12.34
C LYS A 62 17.60 -12.95 10.95
N GLY A 63 16.56 -12.46 10.30
CA GLY A 63 16.31 -12.77 8.91
C GLY A 63 15.01 -13.52 8.57
N ILE A 64 14.26 -14.00 9.58
CA ILE A 64 12.95 -14.60 9.31
C ILE A 64 11.98 -13.50 8.83
N PRO A 65 11.38 -13.62 7.65
CA PRO A 65 10.49 -12.58 7.12
C PRO A 65 9.24 -12.36 7.97
N ARG A 66 8.68 -13.44 8.53
CA ARG A 66 7.38 -13.45 9.22
C ARG A 66 7.39 -14.36 10.44
N THR A 67 6.77 -13.87 11.52
CA THR A 67 6.48 -14.71 12.70
C THR A 67 5.01 -14.57 13.04
N HIS A 68 4.32 -15.70 13.16
CA HIS A 68 2.91 -15.77 13.55
C HIS A 68 2.81 -16.17 15.02
N LEU A 69 1.99 -15.44 15.78
CA LEU A 69 1.59 -15.76 17.16
C LEU A 69 0.13 -16.18 17.12
N ILE A 70 -0.15 -17.45 17.34
CA ILE A 70 -1.50 -18.03 17.23
C ILE A 70 -1.84 -18.84 18.48
N SER A 71 -3.14 -18.89 18.81
CA SER A 71 -3.59 -19.65 19.97
C SER A 71 -3.57 -21.16 19.69
N TYR A 72 -3.04 -21.93 20.64
CA TYR A 72 -3.20 -23.39 20.64
C TYR A 72 -4.57 -23.84 21.19
N GLN A 73 -5.33 -22.92 21.81
CA GLN A 73 -6.65 -23.23 22.36
C GLN A 73 -7.77 -23.25 21.31
N LYS A 74 -7.53 -22.66 20.14
CA LYS A 74 -8.52 -22.58 19.07
C LYS A 74 -8.32 -23.69 18.05
N ASP A 75 -9.32 -24.55 17.90
CA ASP A 75 -9.32 -25.57 16.86
C ASP A 75 -9.27 -24.94 15.46
N GLY A 76 -8.39 -25.46 14.61
CA GLY A 76 -8.18 -24.99 13.25
C GLY A 76 -7.48 -23.62 13.12
N ALA A 77 -6.96 -23.03 14.23
CA ALA A 77 -6.30 -21.72 14.19
C ALA A 77 -5.13 -21.70 13.20
N LEU A 78 -4.30 -22.73 13.16
CA LEU A 78 -3.19 -22.84 12.22
C LEU A 78 -3.65 -22.81 10.76
N LEU A 79 -4.73 -23.52 10.44
CA LEU A 79 -5.25 -23.56 9.08
C LEU A 79 -5.82 -22.20 8.68
N ARG A 80 -6.59 -21.56 9.58
CA ARG A 80 -7.11 -20.21 9.31
C ARG A 80 -5.99 -19.20 9.15
N GLU A 81 -4.96 -19.23 9.98
CA GLU A 81 -3.80 -18.33 9.89
C GLU A 81 -3.05 -18.49 8.56
N LEU A 82 -2.90 -19.71 8.06
CA LEU A 82 -2.10 -19.97 6.86
C LEU A 82 -2.89 -19.86 5.55
N PHE A 83 -4.20 -20.08 5.58
CA PHE A 83 -5.01 -20.22 4.38
C PHE A 83 -6.13 -19.19 4.23
N THR A 84 -6.28 -18.25 5.18
CA THR A 84 -7.21 -17.13 5.05
C THR A 84 -6.46 -15.80 5.09
N ARG A 85 -7.00 -14.79 4.40
CA ARG A 85 -6.43 -13.43 4.40
C ARG A 85 -6.52 -12.73 5.75
N GLU A 86 -7.55 -13.03 6.52
CA GLU A 86 -7.80 -12.39 7.82
C GLU A 86 -6.88 -12.93 8.90
N GLY A 87 -6.39 -14.16 8.72
CA GLY A 87 -5.61 -14.86 9.76
C GLY A 87 -6.43 -15.12 11.02
N GLU A 88 -5.78 -15.66 12.06
CA GLU A 88 -6.41 -15.94 13.35
C GLU A 88 -5.66 -15.28 14.51
N GLY A 89 -4.37 -14.98 14.32
CA GLY A 89 -3.48 -14.49 15.35
C GLY A 89 -2.88 -13.11 15.07
N THR A 90 -1.68 -12.90 15.59
CA THR A 90 -0.85 -11.73 15.30
C THR A 90 0.31 -12.11 14.40
N LEU A 91 0.39 -11.48 13.25
CA LEU A 91 1.50 -11.57 12.31
C LEU A 91 2.54 -10.49 12.64
N LEU A 92 3.74 -10.89 12.97
CA LEU A 92 4.90 -10.02 13.12
C LEU A 92 5.72 -10.04 11.82
N LEU A 93 5.95 -8.86 11.24
CA LEU A 93 6.67 -8.68 9.99
C LEU A 93 8.05 -8.06 10.21
N ARG A 94 9.06 -8.62 9.56
CA ARG A 94 10.44 -8.08 9.58
C ARG A 94 10.52 -6.67 9.01
N HIS A 95 9.84 -6.43 7.92
CA HIS A 95 9.67 -5.09 7.35
C HIS A 95 8.22 -4.71 7.61
N GLY A 96 8.03 -3.61 8.34
CA GLY A 96 6.70 -3.20 8.77
C GLY A 96 5.78 -2.98 7.57
N GLY A 97 4.70 -3.71 7.57
CA GLY A 97 3.53 -3.42 6.75
C GLY A 97 3.79 -3.34 5.25
N GLU A 98 2.98 -2.54 4.63
CA GLU A 98 3.03 -2.29 3.20
C GLU A 98 4.15 -1.30 2.85
N THR A 99 4.86 -1.58 1.77
CA THR A 99 5.90 -0.71 1.23
C THR A 99 5.42 0.01 -0.03
N VAL A 100 5.86 1.27 -0.19
CA VAL A 100 5.65 2.01 -1.44
C VAL A 100 6.95 1.98 -2.23
N ARG A 101 6.87 1.57 -3.49
CA ARG A 101 8.02 1.51 -4.40
C ARG A 101 7.62 1.79 -5.84
N ALA A 102 8.60 2.09 -6.69
CA ALA A 102 8.40 2.09 -8.12
C ALA A 102 8.04 0.67 -8.61
N ALA A 103 7.22 0.59 -9.65
CA ALA A 103 6.87 -0.66 -10.29
C ALA A 103 8.00 -1.18 -11.17
N ALA A 104 8.08 -2.50 -11.29
CA ALA A 104 8.94 -3.22 -12.20
C ALA A 104 8.11 -4.07 -13.17
N ILE A 105 8.74 -4.62 -14.19
CA ILE A 105 8.02 -5.37 -15.24
C ILE A 105 7.28 -6.59 -14.68
N GLU A 106 7.81 -7.19 -13.63
CA GLU A 106 7.25 -8.33 -12.93
C GLU A 106 5.93 -8.00 -12.21
N ASP A 107 5.66 -6.71 -11.96
CA ASP A 107 4.45 -6.26 -11.28
C ASP A 107 3.24 -6.10 -12.22
N VAL A 108 3.44 -6.18 -13.53
CA VAL A 108 2.37 -5.99 -14.52
C VAL A 108 1.15 -6.89 -14.28
N PRO A 109 1.29 -8.17 -13.94
CA PRO A 109 0.13 -9.00 -13.59
C PRO A 109 -0.68 -8.44 -12.41
N GLY A 110 -0.01 -8.10 -11.30
CA GLY A 110 -0.67 -7.53 -10.12
C GLY A 110 -1.30 -6.14 -10.38
N LEU A 111 -0.69 -5.35 -11.27
CA LEU A 111 -1.28 -4.10 -11.77
C LEU A 111 -2.59 -4.37 -12.51
N LEU A 112 -2.58 -5.32 -13.44
CA LEU A 112 -3.77 -5.69 -14.22
C LEU A 112 -4.91 -6.18 -13.33
N ASP A 113 -4.61 -6.95 -12.28
CA ASP A 113 -5.62 -7.42 -11.32
C ASP A 113 -6.36 -6.26 -10.63
N ILE A 114 -5.68 -5.13 -10.40
CA ILE A 114 -6.28 -3.94 -9.79
C ILE A 114 -7.01 -3.08 -10.83
N ILE A 115 -6.40 -2.83 -12.00
CA ILE A 115 -6.92 -1.83 -12.93
C ILE A 115 -7.98 -2.38 -13.89
N SER A 116 -7.90 -3.66 -14.30
CA SER A 116 -8.82 -4.22 -15.30
C SER A 116 -10.30 -4.12 -14.89
N PRO A 117 -10.69 -4.44 -13.64
CA PRO A 117 -12.07 -4.27 -13.20
C PRO A 117 -12.56 -2.81 -13.29
N LEU A 118 -11.68 -1.85 -13.00
CA LEU A 118 -11.99 -0.42 -13.06
C LEU A 118 -12.05 0.12 -14.50
N GLU A 119 -11.28 -0.47 -15.40
CA GLU A 119 -11.34 -0.20 -16.84
C GLU A 119 -12.65 -0.73 -17.45
N GLU A 120 -13.08 -1.92 -17.07
CA GLU A 120 -14.37 -2.51 -17.49
C GLU A 120 -15.57 -1.68 -17.02
N GLN A 121 -15.48 -1.12 -15.82
CA GLN A 121 -16.48 -0.19 -15.27
C GLN A 121 -16.40 1.22 -15.88
N GLY A 122 -15.43 1.51 -16.74
CA GLY A 122 -15.20 2.84 -17.33
C GLY A 122 -14.64 3.87 -16.34
N VAL A 123 -14.21 3.46 -15.16
CA VAL A 123 -13.59 4.34 -14.14
C VAL A 123 -12.19 4.75 -14.60
N LEU A 124 -11.40 3.80 -15.10
CA LEU A 124 -10.09 4.05 -15.68
C LEU A 124 -10.13 3.99 -17.21
N VAL A 125 -9.14 4.62 -17.85
CA VAL A 125 -8.91 4.48 -19.29
C VAL A 125 -8.28 3.14 -19.55
N LYS A 126 -8.82 2.39 -20.52
CA LYS A 126 -8.29 1.08 -20.88
C LYS A 126 -6.88 1.17 -21.44
N ARG A 127 -5.99 0.31 -20.95
CA ARG A 127 -4.59 0.19 -21.37
C ARG A 127 -4.31 -1.24 -21.82
N SER A 128 -3.55 -1.38 -22.89
CA SER A 128 -3.05 -2.71 -23.24
C SER A 128 -1.91 -3.12 -22.31
N ARG A 129 -1.66 -4.41 -22.22
CA ARG A 129 -0.53 -4.95 -21.47
C ARG A 129 0.80 -4.39 -21.97
N GLU A 130 0.97 -4.30 -23.29
CA GLU A 130 2.19 -3.77 -23.93
C GLU A 130 2.42 -2.29 -23.56
N LEU A 131 1.34 -1.50 -23.46
CA LEU A 131 1.44 -0.11 -23.01
C LEU A 131 1.87 -0.04 -21.55
N LEU A 132 1.31 -0.88 -20.68
CA LEU A 132 1.72 -0.94 -19.26
C LEU A 132 3.18 -1.35 -19.12
N GLU A 133 3.63 -2.34 -19.88
CA GLU A 133 5.03 -2.77 -19.89
C GLU A 133 5.98 -1.63 -20.35
N THR A 134 5.57 -0.85 -21.33
CA THR A 134 6.33 0.29 -21.84
C THR A 134 6.40 1.45 -20.82
N GLU A 135 5.31 1.68 -20.09
CA GLU A 135 5.16 2.80 -19.16
C GLU A 135 5.39 2.41 -17.70
N ILE A 136 5.84 1.19 -17.43
CA ILE A 136 5.92 0.63 -16.07
C ILE A 136 6.73 1.51 -15.10
N SER A 137 7.77 2.16 -15.57
CA SER A 137 8.61 3.07 -14.79
C SER A 137 7.87 4.33 -14.27
N ARG A 138 6.70 4.62 -14.80
CA ARG A 138 5.83 5.72 -14.35
C ARG A 138 4.93 5.32 -13.18
N PHE A 139 4.81 4.03 -12.91
CA PHE A 139 3.93 3.49 -11.88
C PHE A 139 4.64 3.35 -10.55
N TYR A 140 3.89 3.64 -9.50
CA TYR A 140 4.25 3.39 -8.10
C TYR A 140 3.21 2.46 -7.51
N LEU A 141 3.66 1.55 -6.66
CA LEU A 141 2.84 0.52 -6.05
C LEU A 141 2.91 0.61 -4.54
N VAL A 142 1.83 0.27 -3.88
CA VAL A 142 1.86 -0.27 -2.53
C VAL A 142 1.83 -1.77 -2.66
N VAL A 143 2.82 -2.44 -2.09
CA VAL A 143 2.84 -3.90 -1.96
C VAL A 143 2.74 -4.27 -0.50
N ASP A 144 2.01 -5.33 -0.20
CA ASP A 144 1.90 -5.85 1.16
C ASP A 144 3.13 -6.68 1.55
N ALA A 145 3.11 -7.26 2.74
CA ALA A 145 4.19 -8.08 3.25
C ALA A 145 4.45 -9.36 2.41
N GLU A 146 3.47 -9.77 1.63
CA GLU A 146 3.55 -10.94 0.73
C GLU A 146 3.98 -10.55 -0.68
N GLN A 147 4.34 -9.29 -0.88
CA GLN A 147 4.67 -8.69 -2.17
C GLN A 147 3.48 -8.68 -3.15
N VAL A 148 2.27 -8.78 -2.63
CA VAL A 148 1.05 -8.61 -3.42
C VAL A 148 0.80 -7.12 -3.65
N THR A 149 0.54 -6.73 -4.89
CA THR A 149 0.18 -5.35 -5.21
C THR A 149 -1.22 -5.03 -4.69
N VAL A 150 -1.32 -4.04 -3.79
CA VAL A 150 -2.59 -3.66 -3.14
C VAL A 150 -3.11 -2.30 -3.58
N ALA A 151 -2.25 -1.45 -4.10
CA ALA A 151 -2.63 -0.17 -4.70
C ALA A 151 -1.60 0.27 -5.74
N CYS A 152 -2.04 1.07 -6.69
CA CYS A 152 -1.18 1.65 -7.72
C CYS A 152 -1.57 3.09 -8.04
N ALA A 153 -0.61 3.85 -8.57
CA ALA A 153 -0.82 5.12 -9.23
C ALA A 153 0.33 5.38 -10.20
N ALA A 154 0.11 6.24 -11.19
CA ALA A 154 1.12 6.62 -12.16
C ALA A 154 1.36 8.13 -12.15
N LEU A 155 2.60 8.54 -12.38
CA LEU A 155 3.03 9.92 -12.50
C LEU A 155 3.52 10.16 -13.93
N TYR A 156 2.86 11.07 -14.64
CA TYR A 156 3.20 11.47 -16.00
C TYR A 156 3.66 12.94 -16.03
N PRO A 157 4.98 13.20 -15.94
CA PRO A 157 5.50 14.56 -16.11
C PRO A 157 5.13 15.13 -17.49
N PHE A 158 4.73 16.40 -17.54
CA PHE A 158 4.48 17.10 -18.77
C PHE A 158 5.77 17.73 -19.33
N ALA A 159 5.75 18.05 -20.61
CA ALA A 159 6.90 18.65 -21.31
C ALA A 159 7.28 20.05 -20.78
N ASP A 160 6.39 20.73 -20.05
CA ASP A 160 6.68 22.00 -19.39
C ASP A 160 7.74 21.90 -18.26
N GLY A 161 8.03 20.67 -17.80
CA GLY A 161 8.97 20.38 -16.73
C GLY A 161 8.55 20.84 -15.32
N HIS A 162 7.34 21.41 -15.18
CA HIS A 162 6.86 21.98 -13.91
C HIS A 162 5.57 21.37 -13.41
N SER A 163 4.88 20.62 -14.24
CA SER A 163 3.63 19.95 -13.88
C SER A 163 3.60 18.49 -14.31
N ALA A 164 2.75 17.69 -13.67
CA ALA A 164 2.56 16.28 -14.00
C ALA A 164 1.10 15.87 -13.81
N GLU A 165 0.69 14.81 -14.52
CA GLU A 165 -0.58 14.14 -14.25
C GLU A 165 -0.37 13.01 -13.26
N LEU A 166 -1.17 13.01 -12.21
CA LEU A 166 -1.39 11.85 -11.35
C LEU A 166 -2.54 11.03 -11.95
N ALA A 167 -2.24 9.87 -12.47
CA ALA A 167 -3.19 9.02 -13.15
C ALA A 167 -3.31 7.64 -12.49
N CYS A 168 -4.33 6.88 -12.87
CA CYS A 168 -4.48 5.47 -12.50
C CYS A 168 -4.40 5.21 -10.99
N VAL A 169 -4.92 6.12 -10.16
CA VAL A 169 -5.00 5.90 -8.70
C VAL A 169 -6.04 4.86 -8.42
N ALA A 170 -5.60 3.69 -7.98
CA ALA A 170 -6.47 2.54 -7.73
C ALA A 170 -6.01 1.74 -6.51
N THR A 171 -6.96 1.13 -5.83
CA THR A 171 -6.72 0.22 -4.68
C THR A 171 -7.53 -1.04 -4.92
N HIS A 172 -6.90 -2.19 -4.68
CA HIS A 172 -7.56 -3.49 -4.75
C HIS A 172 -8.80 -3.51 -3.84
N GLU A 173 -9.88 -4.16 -4.28
CA GLU A 173 -11.19 -4.13 -3.60
C GLU A 173 -11.09 -4.50 -2.12
N ASP A 174 -10.38 -5.58 -1.81
CA ASP A 174 -10.23 -6.11 -0.44
C ASP A 174 -9.35 -5.22 0.47
N TYR A 175 -8.69 -4.21 -0.09
CA TYR A 175 -7.77 -3.32 0.62
C TYR A 175 -8.25 -1.87 0.68
N LYS A 176 -9.48 -1.60 0.22
CA LYS A 176 -10.08 -0.26 0.29
C LYS A 176 -10.19 0.23 1.74
N ASN A 177 -10.23 1.56 1.90
CA ASN A 177 -10.40 2.25 3.19
C ASN A 177 -9.27 2.00 4.22
N ARG A 178 -8.10 1.49 3.80
CA ARG A 178 -6.92 1.28 4.64
C ARG A 178 -5.85 2.38 4.50
N GLY A 179 -6.16 3.47 3.78
CA GLY A 179 -5.26 4.60 3.61
C GLY A 179 -4.16 4.43 2.55
N PHE A 180 -4.15 3.35 1.77
CA PHE A 180 -3.09 3.08 0.80
C PHE A 180 -3.00 4.10 -0.32
N ALA A 181 -4.14 4.58 -0.83
CA ALA A 181 -4.16 5.64 -1.82
C ALA A 181 -3.52 6.94 -1.29
N ALA A 182 -3.77 7.30 -0.01
CA ALA A 182 -3.16 8.47 0.62
C ALA A 182 -1.65 8.28 0.83
N LYS A 183 -1.22 7.08 1.26
CA LYS A 183 0.20 6.72 1.40
C LYS A 183 0.93 6.83 0.05
N LEU A 184 0.29 6.35 -1.02
CA LEU A 184 0.83 6.41 -2.38
C LEU A 184 0.90 7.84 -2.90
N LEU A 185 -0.16 8.64 -2.68
CA LEU A 185 -0.18 10.06 -3.05
C LEU A 185 0.97 10.82 -2.37
N ALA A 186 1.15 10.66 -1.05
CA ALA A 186 2.24 11.32 -0.32
C ALA A 186 3.63 10.94 -0.87
N HIS A 187 3.82 9.67 -1.24
CA HIS A 187 5.05 9.22 -1.87
C HIS A 187 5.26 9.88 -3.24
N ILE A 188 4.23 9.92 -4.09
CA ILE A 188 4.29 10.51 -5.43
C ILE A 188 4.52 12.02 -5.35
N GLU A 189 3.90 12.73 -4.41
CA GLU A 189 4.15 14.16 -4.18
C GLU A 189 5.62 14.42 -3.89
N LYS A 190 6.24 13.61 -3.04
CA LYS A 190 7.68 13.69 -2.74
C LYS A 190 8.55 13.41 -3.96
N GLN A 191 8.21 12.38 -4.76
CA GLN A 191 8.94 12.07 -5.99
C GLN A 191 8.81 13.20 -7.01
N ALA A 192 7.60 13.72 -7.22
CA ALA A 192 7.33 14.84 -8.14
C ALA A 192 8.11 16.08 -7.73
N TRP A 193 8.11 16.41 -6.43
CA TRP A 193 8.90 17.54 -5.90
C TRP A 193 10.40 17.35 -6.17
N GLY A 194 10.94 16.16 -5.93
CA GLY A 194 12.33 15.81 -6.23
C GLY A 194 12.71 15.92 -7.71
N MET A 195 11.73 15.86 -8.61
CA MET A 195 11.89 16.08 -10.07
C MET A 195 11.74 17.55 -10.48
N GLY A 196 11.49 18.48 -9.54
CA GLY A 196 11.22 19.88 -9.83
C GLY A 196 9.78 20.18 -10.25
N ILE A 197 8.86 19.23 -10.11
CA ILE A 197 7.45 19.38 -10.44
C ILE A 197 6.75 20.14 -9.31
N GLY A 198 6.21 21.31 -9.61
CA GLY A 198 5.52 22.18 -8.65
C GLY A 198 4.01 21.96 -8.57
N SER A 199 3.40 21.23 -9.52
CA SER A 199 1.95 20.99 -9.48
C SER A 199 1.56 19.64 -10.06
N LEU A 200 0.52 19.02 -9.46
CA LEU A 200 -0.11 17.81 -9.96
C LEU A 200 -1.50 18.10 -10.47
N PHE A 201 -1.84 17.55 -11.63
CA PHE A 201 -3.18 17.48 -12.17
C PHE A 201 -3.76 16.08 -12.05
N VAL A 202 -5.07 15.98 -11.88
CA VAL A 202 -5.80 14.70 -11.91
C VAL A 202 -7.09 14.87 -12.70
N LEU A 203 -7.43 13.89 -13.51
CA LEU A 203 -8.67 13.81 -14.27
C LEU A 203 -9.48 12.62 -13.75
N THR A 204 -10.63 12.89 -13.14
CA THR A 204 -11.47 11.85 -12.54
C THR A 204 -12.94 11.98 -12.93
N THR A 205 -13.61 10.84 -13.04
CA THR A 205 -15.06 10.77 -13.27
C THR A 205 -15.87 10.50 -12.01
N GLN A 206 -15.25 9.92 -10.97
CA GLN A 206 -15.97 9.43 -9.80
C GLN A 206 -15.42 9.90 -8.46
N THR A 207 -14.11 9.97 -8.27
CA THR A 207 -13.46 10.14 -6.96
C THR A 207 -13.14 11.60 -6.59
N ALA A 208 -13.93 12.55 -7.09
CA ALA A 208 -13.70 13.99 -6.88
C ALA A 208 -13.56 14.36 -5.39
N HIS A 209 -14.42 13.82 -4.53
CA HIS A 209 -14.43 14.14 -3.10
C HIS A 209 -13.11 13.74 -2.42
N TRP A 210 -12.61 12.55 -2.72
CA TRP A 210 -11.34 12.09 -2.17
C TRP A 210 -10.16 13.02 -2.53
N PHE A 211 -10.11 13.53 -3.76
CA PHE A 211 -9.07 14.48 -4.16
C PHE A 211 -9.18 15.82 -3.46
N LEU A 212 -10.42 16.34 -3.24
CA LEU A 212 -10.65 17.54 -2.46
C LEU A 212 -10.14 17.39 -1.02
N GLU A 213 -10.43 16.27 -0.36
CA GLU A 213 -9.94 15.96 0.99
C GLU A 213 -8.41 15.90 1.08
N HIS A 214 -7.74 15.60 -0.06
CA HIS A 214 -6.28 15.52 -0.14
C HIS A 214 -5.62 16.79 -0.70
N GLY A 215 -6.33 17.92 -0.67
CA GLY A 215 -5.79 19.25 -0.99
C GLY A 215 -5.72 19.58 -2.47
N PHE A 216 -6.40 18.81 -3.32
CA PHE A 216 -6.63 19.22 -4.70
C PHE A 216 -7.78 20.21 -4.75
N VAL A 217 -7.69 21.18 -5.64
CA VAL A 217 -8.74 22.15 -5.91
C VAL A 217 -9.29 21.96 -7.33
N PRO A 218 -10.57 22.30 -7.59
CA PRO A 218 -11.09 22.29 -8.95
C PRO A 218 -10.25 23.15 -9.90
N SER A 219 -10.05 22.66 -11.10
CA SER A 219 -9.30 23.30 -12.16
C SER A 219 -10.08 23.21 -13.48
N SER A 220 -9.60 23.89 -14.51
CA SER A 220 -10.26 23.91 -15.81
C SER A 220 -9.37 23.32 -16.91
N LEU A 221 -9.98 23.09 -18.08
CA LEU A 221 -9.25 22.58 -19.24
C LEU A 221 -8.17 23.59 -19.70
N GLU A 222 -8.42 24.88 -19.52
CA GLU A 222 -7.48 25.95 -19.89
C GLU A 222 -6.20 25.93 -19.11
N GLU A 223 -6.24 25.42 -17.88
CA GLU A 223 -5.07 25.32 -16.99
C GLU A 223 -4.20 24.08 -17.26
N LEU A 224 -4.71 23.10 -18.02
CA LEU A 224 -3.91 21.94 -18.40
C LEU A 224 -2.83 22.33 -19.41
N PRO A 225 -1.67 21.66 -19.39
CA PRO A 225 -0.66 21.77 -20.44
C PRO A 225 -1.22 21.44 -21.84
N ALA A 226 -0.68 22.09 -22.88
CA ALA A 226 -1.20 21.99 -24.24
C ALA A 226 -1.32 20.54 -24.73
N GLU A 227 -0.30 19.72 -24.50
CA GLU A 227 -0.29 18.30 -24.87
C GLU A 227 -1.44 17.51 -24.26
N LYS A 228 -1.86 17.84 -23.02
CA LYS A 228 -2.97 17.15 -22.36
C LYS A 228 -4.33 17.67 -22.81
N LYS A 229 -4.42 18.96 -23.16
CA LYS A 229 -5.64 19.55 -23.76
C LYS A 229 -6.02 18.85 -25.06
N GLU A 230 -5.05 18.60 -25.93
CA GLU A 230 -5.25 17.91 -27.22
C GLU A 230 -5.76 16.48 -27.04
N LEU A 231 -5.32 15.81 -25.97
CA LEU A 231 -5.70 14.44 -25.65
C LEU A 231 -6.95 14.32 -24.76
N TYR A 232 -7.59 15.47 -24.40
CA TYR A 232 -8.73 15.43 -23.51
C TYR A 232 -9.93 14.74 -24.15
N ASN A 233 -10.44 13.74 -23.45
CA ASN A 233 -11.60 12.97 -23.92
C ASN A 233 -12.92 13.59 -23.42
N TYR A 234 -13.55 14.41 -24.25
CA TYR A 234 -14.82 15.07 -23.96
C TYR A 234 -15.98 14.09 -23.67
N ARG A 235 -15.95 12.87 -24.23
CA ARG A 235 -17.00 11.88 -23.99
C ARG A 235 -16.96 11.34 -22.55
N ARG A 236 -15.79 11.30 -21.94
CA ARG A 236 -15.65 10.89 -20.53
C ARG A 236 -16.09 11.97 -19.56
N ASN A 237 -16.08 13.22 -19.97
CA ASN A 237 -16.44 14.38 -19.14
C ASN A 237 -15.75 14.35 -17.75
N SER A 238 -14.46 14.05 -17.73
CA SER A 238 -13.68 13.98 -16.49
C SER A 238 -13.57 15.37 -15.86
N LYS A 239 -13.80 15.45 -14.55
CA LYS A 239 -13.51 16.64 -13.77
C LYS A 239 -12.00 16.78 -13.60
N ILE A 240 -11.51 18.00 -13.67
CA ILE A 240 -10.10 18.34 -13.57
C ILE A 240 -9.86 18.95 -12.20
N PHE A 241 -8.83 18.46 -11.50
CA PHE A 241 -8.37 19.02 -10.25
C PHE A 241 -6.87 19.25 -10.32
N ARG A 242 -6.40 20.23 -9.55
CA ARG A 242 -4.99 20.59 -9.44
C ARG A 242 -4.56 20.69 -7.99
N LYS A 243 -3.35 20.29 -7.68
CA LYS A 243 -2.71 20.52 -6.40
C LYS A 243 -1.35 21.15 -6.60
N GLN A 244 -1.10 22.28 -5.92
CA GLN A 244 0.24 22.84 -5.83
C GLN A 244 1.03 22.04 -4.79
N LEU A 245 2.22 21.63 -5.17
CA LEU A 245 3.18 21.05 -4.26
C LEU A 245 3.90 22.19 -3.56
N ALA A 246 3.75 22.28 -2.25
CA ALA A 246 4.44 23.29 -1.44
C ALA A 246 5.76 22.73 -0.91
N ASP A 247 6.68 23.63 -0.49
CA ASP A 247 7.94 23.33 0.21
C ASP A 247 7.69 22.58 1.55
N LYS A 248 7.24 21.34 1.47
CA LYS A 248 7.05 20.47 2.65
C LYS A 248 8.11 19.37 2.75
N TYR A 249 9.03 19.32 1.78
CA TYR A 249 10.00 18.23 1.67
C TYR A 249 11.43 18.73 1.59
#